data_c36057a79eb1e6be01704957f1d48842
#
_entry.id   c36057a79eb1e6be01704957f1d48842
#
_cell.length_a   1.000
_cell.length_b   1.000
_cell.length_c   1.000
_cell.angle_alpha   90.00
_cell.angle_beta   90.00
_cell.angle_gamma   90.00
#
_symmetry.space_group_name_H-M   'P 1'
#
loop_
_entity.id
_entity.type
_entity.pdbx_description
1 polymer ?
#
loop_
_entity_poly.entity_id
_entity_poly.type
_entity_poly.pdbx_seq_one_letter_code
_entity_poly.pdbx_strand_id
1 'polypeptide(L)'
;MRPGSNVIKAFNVIGMLCALVFGAPAMAIGIDDLSSKDAASGLKEALTKGAEVAVGQLGKPNGFLGDARVKIPLPESAQSVEKMMRTFGMKKQADELIETMNRAAEMAVVEAKPILTNAVKSMSFDDARGILAGGDDAATQYFKRTTSEAIGAKFLPIVKKSTAKVDLAGKYNKYAGKAAQFGLMDKKDADLDSYVTQKAMDGLFLMIAEQEKAIRKDPIGTGSNLLKKVFGAIGK
;
A
#
# COMPACT_ATOMS: atom_id res chain seq x y z
N MET A 1 -77.12 -22.95 -62.51
CA MET A 1 -77.83 -21.67 -62.18
C MET A 1 -76.98 -20.86 -61.22
N ARG A 2 -76.60 -19.68 -61.64
CA ARG A 2 -76.04 -18.58 -60.85
C ARG A 2 -77.07 -18.09 -59.76
N PRO A 3 -76.81 -17.18 -58.87
CA PRO A 3 -75.64 -16.38 -58.59
C PRO A 3 -75.30 -16.37 -57.06
N GLY A 4 -74.45 -15.67 -56.48
CA GLY A 4 -73.71 -14.45 -56.62
C GLY A 4 -73.19 -13.99 -55.29
N SER A 5 -72.02 -13.44 -55.35
CA SER A 5 -71.39 -12.26 -54.69
C SER A 5 -71.67 -11.97 -53.21
N ASN A 6 -70.76 -11.70 -52.39
CA ASN A 6 -69.98 -10.47 -52.27
C ASN A 6 -68.84 -10.60 -51.29
N VAL A 7 -67.72 -10.13 -51.72
CA VAL A 7 -66.47 -9.96 -51.00
C VAL A 7 -66.55 -8.68 -50.16
N ILE A 8 -66.27 -8.74 -48.87
CA ILE A 8 -65.88 -7.56 -48.10
C ILE A 8 -64.49 -7.80 -47.54
N LYS A 9 -63.57 -7.01 -48.12
CA LYS A 9 -62.18 -6.91 -47.64
C LYS A 9 -62.17 -6.20 -46.33
N ALA A 10 -61.67 -6.87 -45.29
CA ALA A 10 -61.25 -6.21 -44.04
C ALA A 10 -59.72 -6.04 -44.09
N PHE A 11 -59.28 -4.80 -44.20
CA PHE A 11 -57.92 -4.36 -44.10
C PHE A 11 -57.49 -4.42 -42.61
N ASN A 12 -56.63 -5.35 -42.22
CA ASN A 12 -55.96 -5.32 -40.97
C ASN A 12 -54.71 -4.43 -41.08
N VAL A 13 -54.81 -3.21 -40.52
CA VAL A 13 -53.67 -2.33 -40.32
C VAL A 13 -53.02 -2.75 -39.03
N ILE A 14 -51.95 -3.51 -39.11
CA ILE A 14 -51.06 -3.76 -37.96
C ILE A 14 -50.21 -2.52 -37.78
N GLY A 15 -50.59 -1.72 -36.79
CA GLY A 15 -49.77 -0.60 -36.32
C GLY A 15 -48.49 -1.09 -35.67
N MET A 16 -47.39 -0.91 -36.39
CA MET A 16 -46.04 -1.14 -35.90
C MET A 16 -45.66 -0.01 -34.92
N LEU A 17 -45.81 -0.28 -33.61
CA LEU A 17 -45.41 0.65 -32.54
C LEU A 17 -43.88 0.53 -32.40
N CYS A 18 -43.11 1.36 -33.12
CA CYS A 18 -41.67 1.54 -32.85
C CYS A 18 -41.50 2.20 -31.52
N ALA A 19 -41.22 1.40 -30.49
CA ALA A 19 -40.69 1.90 -29.21
C ALA A 19 -39.28 2.44 -29.46
N LEU A 20 -39.16 3.75 -29.64
CA LEU A 20 -37.89 4.49 -29.54
C LEU A 20 -37.40 4.42 -28.11
N VAL A 21 -36.53 3.43 -27.85
CA VAL A 21 -35.72 3.42 -26.65
C VAL A 21 -34.73 4.57 -26.80
N PHE A 22 -35.05 5.71 -26.21
CA PHE A 22 -34.08 6.77 -25.96
C PHE A 22 -33.09 6.24 -24.93
N GLY A 23 -32.02 5.60 -25.42
CA GLY A 23 -30.83 5.37 -24.63
C GLY A 23 -30.25 6.73 -24.28
N ALA A 24 -30.44 7.17 -23.04
CA ALA A 24 -29.73 8.31 -22.53
C ALA A 24 -28.23 8.02 -22.64
N PRO A 25 -27.42 8.88 -23.30
CA PRO A 25 -25.97 8.70 -23.31
C PRO A 25 -25.52 8.77 -21.86
N ALA A 26 -24.94 7.69 -21.35
CA ALA A 26 -24.17 7.75 -20.11
C ALA A 26 -23.04 8.75 -20.36
N MET A 27 -23.21 9.97 -19.89
CA MET A 27 -22.17 11.00 -19.91
C MET A 27 -21.01 10.47 -19.07
N ALA A 28 -19.99 9.96 -19.74
CA ALA A 28 -18.69 9.74 -19.12
C ALA A 28 -18.16 11.11 -18.73
N ILE A 29 -18.18 11.41 -17.44
CA ILE A 29 -17.58 12.64 -16.89
C ILE A 29 -16.07 12.49 -17.14
N GLY A 30 -15.54 13.23 -18.10
CA GLY A 30 -14.10 13.28 -18.39
C GLY A 30 -13.33 13.96 -17.25
N ILE A 31 -12.03 13.78 -17.23
CA ILE A 31 -11.14 14.46 -16.24
C ILE A 31 -11.30 15.98 -16.33
N ASP A 32 -11.63 16.49 -17.51
CA ASP A 32 -11.85 17.93 -17.78
C ASP A 32 -13.11 18.49 -17.09
N ASP A 33 -14.08 17.62 -16.70
CA ASP A 33 -15.30 18.02 -16.01
C ASP A 33 -15.15 18.07 -14.48
N LEU A 34 -14.03 17.56 -13.94
CA LEU A 34 -13.69 17.67 -12.53
C LEU A 34 -12.93 18.97 -12.28
N SER A 35 -13.38 19.78 -11.32
CA SER A 35 -12.54 20.88 -10.90
C SER A 35 -11.21 20.31 -10.39
N SER A 36 -10.12 20.96 -10.78
CA SER A 36 -8.76 20.57 -10.34
C SER A 36 -8.65 20.42 -8.81
N LYS A 37 -9.50 21.17 -8.08
CA LYS A 37 -9.61 21.13 -6.62
C LYS A 37 -10.28 19.84 -6.12
N ASP A 38 -11.33 19.39 -6.80
CA ASP A 38 -12.02 18.14 -6.44
C ASP A 38 -11.13 16.93 -6.68
N ALA A 39 -10.39 16.92 -7.79
CA ALA A 39 -9.42 15.87 -8.09
C ALA A 39 -8.32 15.77 -7.02
N ALA A 40 -7.74 16.90 -6.61
CA ALA A 40 -6.74 16.93 -5.56
C ALA A 40 -7.31 16.50 -4.19
N SER A 41 -8.55 16.89 -3.88
CA SER A 41 -9.22 16.49 -2.63
C SER A 41 -9.51 14.99 -2.59
N GLY A 42 -9.98 14.40 -3.69
CA GLY A 42 -10.22 12.98 -3.81
C GLY A 42 -8.94 12.16 -3.67
N LEU A 43 -7.86 12.61 -4.32
CA LEU A 43 -6.55 11.98 -4.17
C LEU A 43 -6.09 11.99 -2.70
N LYS A 44 -6.15 13.14 -2.02
CA LYS A 44 -5.76 13.27 -0.61
C LYS A 44 -6.56 12.33 0.30
N GLU A 45 -7.85 12.19 0.06
CA GLU A 45 -8.70 11.24 0.79
C GLU A 45 -8.24 9.79 0.54
N ALA A 46 -8.01 9.41 -0.72
CA ALA A 46 -7.51 8.09 -1.10
C ALA A 46 -6.19 7.75 -0.42
N LEU A 47 -5.23 8.67 -0.49
CA LEU A 47 -3.90 8.47 0.07
C LEU A 47 -3.94 8.38 1.60
N THR A 48 -4.76 9.18 2.26
CA THR A 48 -4.98 9.08 3.70
C THR A 48 -5.53 7.70 4.06
N LYS A 49 -6.56 7.25 3.36
CA LYS A 49 -7.18 5.95 3.60
C LYS A 49 -6.22 4.79 3.33
N GLY A 50 -5.50 4.83 2.20
CA GLY A 50 -4.50 3.82 1.85
C GLY A 50 -3.38 3.72 2.90
N ALA A 51 -2.87 4.86 3.36
CA ALA A 51 -1.87 4.92 4.42
C ALA A 51 -2.39 4.35 5.76
N GLU A 52 -3.63 4.68 6.15
CA GLU A 52 -4.27 4.13 7.34
C GLU A 52 -4.43 2.61 7.28
N VAL A 53 -4.85 2.09 6.12
CA VAL A 53 -5.00 0.65 5.92
C VAL A 53 -3.63 -0.04 6.01
N ALA A 54 -2.61 0.48 5.33
CA ALA A 54 -1.25 -0.08 5.37
C ALA A 54 -0.69 -0.11 6.79
N VAL A 55 -0.73 1.00 7.51
CA VAL A 55 -0.28 1.09 8.91
C VAL A 55 -1.10 0.18 9.80
N GLY A 56 -2.42 0.14 9.65
CA GLY A 56 -3.31 -0.70 10.45
C GLY A 56 -3.10 -2.20 10.21
N GLN A 57 -2.73 -2.61 9.00
CA GLN A 57 -2.40 -4.00 8.69
C GLN A 57 -1.06 -4.40 9.29
N LEU A 58 -0.05 -3.55 9.21
CA LEU A 58 1.29 -3.83 9.70
C LEU A 58 1.43 -3.67 11.22
N GLY A 59 0.70 -2.73 11.83
CA GLY A 59 0.79 -2.43 13.27
C GLY A 59 0.04 -3.40 14.18
N LYS A 60 -0.70 -4.37 13.64
CA LYS A 60 -1.36 -5.41 14.44
C LYS A 60 -0.40 -6.57 14.74
N PRO A 61 -0.67 -7.40 15.78
CA PRO A 61 0.09 -8.62 16.01
C PRO A 61 0.15 -9.50 14.77
N ASN A 62 1.34 -9.96 14.43
CA ASN A 62 1.65 -10.71 13.19
C ASN A 62 1.49 -9.91 11.88
N GLY A 63 1.42 -8.59 11.94
CA GLY A 63 1.37 -7.76 10.74
C GLY A 63 2.65 -7.84 9.91
N PHE A 64 3.82 -7.97 10.57
CA PHE A 64 5.09 -8.31 9.93
C PHE A 64 5.40 -9.80 10.04
N LEU A 65 5.39 -10.36 11.23
CA LEU A 65 5.82 -11.75 11.47
C LEU A 65 5.00 -12.77 10.67
N GLY A 66 3.70 -12.54 10.53
CA GLY A 66 2.76 -13.45 9.88
C GLY A 66 2.58 -13.25 8.38
N ASP A 67 3.15 -12.20 7.78
CA ASP A 67 3.03 -11.89 6.36
C ASP A 67 4.38 -12.07 5.65
N ALA A 68 4.50 -13.10 4.83
CA ALA A 68 5.76 -13.45 4.14
C ALA A 68 6.31 -12.32 3.25
N ARG A 69 5.47 -11.37 2.80
CA ARG A 69 5.89 -10.26 1.94
C ARG A 69 6.71 -9.20 2.69
N VAL A 70 6.48 -9.06 3.98
CA VAL A 70 7.08 -8.03 4.83
C VAL A 70 7.81 -8.58 6.05
N LYS A 71 7.73 -9.89 6.30
CA LYS A 71 8.44 -10.55 7.39
C LYS A 71 9.93 -10.25 7.31
N ILE A 72 10.49 -9.78 8.43
CA ILE A 72 11.89 -9.41 8.55
C ILE A 72 12.71 -10.65 8.96
N PRO A 73 13.50 -11.22 8.06
CA PRO A 73 14.46 -12.28 8.39
C PRO A 73 15.71 -11.69 9.04
N LEU A 74 16.63 -12.53 9.50
CA LEU A 74 17.98 -12.08 9.84
C LEU A 74 18.70 -11.54 8.59
N PRO A 75 19.63 -10.58 8.75
CA PRO A 75 20.48 -10.12 7.65
C PRO A 75 21.19 -11.30 6.95
N GLU A 76 21.44 -11.18 5.64
CA GLU A 76 22.08 -12.26 4.85
C GLU A 76 23.38 -12.74 5.46
N SER A 77 24.18 -11.81 5.96
CA SER A 77 25.44 -12.09 6.68
C SER A 77 25.25 -12.93 7.94
N ALA A 78 24.05 -12.95 8.54
CA ALA A 78 23.73 -13.72 9.75
C ALA A 78 23.00 -15.05 9.47
N GLN A 79 22.56 -15.30 8.23
CA GLN A 79 21.77 -16.50 7.91
C GLN A 79 22.56 -17.80 8.07
N SER A 80 23.87 -17.79 7.78
CA SER A 80 24.72 -18.96 8.03
C SER A 80 24.86 -19.27 9.53
N VAL A 81 24.95 -18.22 10.36
CA VAL A 81 24.97 -18.34 11.82
C VAL A 81 23.63 -18.86 12.32
N GLU A 82 22.52 -18.39 11.78
CA GLU A 82 21.18 -18.89 12.11
C GLU A 82 21.05 -20.37 11.83
N LYS A 83 21.49 -20.83 10.63
CA LYS A 83 21.48 -22.26 10.27
C LYS A 83 22.31 -23.09 11.26
N MET A 84 23.49 -22.61 11.63
CA MET A 84 24.35 -23.25 12.61
C MET A 84 23.67 -23.32 13.99
N MET A 85 23.10 -22.22 14.48
CA MET A 85 22.35 -22.20 15.74
C MET A 85 21.24 -23.24 15.75
N ARG A 86 20.46 -23.34 14.66
CA ARG A 86 19.39 -24.34 14.53
C ARG A 86 19.91 -25.78 14.60
N THR A 87 21.08 -26.04 13.98
CA THR A 87 21.73 -27.35 13.98
C THR A 87 22.23 -27.74 15.38
N PHE A 88 22.75 -26.79 16.16
CA PHE A 88 23.26 -27.02 17.50
C PHE A 88 22.20 -26.85 18.63
N GLY A 89 20.92 -26.94 18.30
CA GLY A 89 19.83 -26.92 19.29
C GLY A 89 19.46 -25.55 19.81
N MET A 90 20.03 -24.45 19.26
CA MET A 90 19.72 -23.07 19.64
C MET A 90 18.57 -22.48 18.81
N LYS A 91 17.67 -23.31 18.30
CA LYS A 91 16.53 -22.90 17.46
C LYS A 91 15.67 -21.86 18.15
N LYS A 92 15.40 -22.06 19.45
CA LYS A 92 14.54 -21.17 20.25
C LYS A 92 15.09 -19.73 20.29
N GLN A 93 16.40 -19.58 20.46
CA GLN A 93 17.05 -18.27 20.51
C GLN A 93 17.02 -17.54 19.15
N ALA A 94 17.20 -18.30 18.05
CA ALA A 94 17.07 -17.72 16.72
C ALA A 94 15.64 -17.27 16.44
N ASP A 95 14.64 -18.08 16.79
CA ASP A 95 13.22 -17.75 16.61
C ASP A 95 12.82 -16.54 17.45
N GLU A 96 13.27 -16.45 18.72
CA GLU A 96 13.04 -15.31 19.63
C GLU A 96 13.61 -14.01 19.06
N LEU A 97 14.80 -14.05 18.46
CA LEU A 97 15.38 -12.88 17.82
C LEU A 97 14.56 -12.42 16.62
N ILE A 98 14.19 -13.34 15.72
CA ILE A 98 13.37 -13.03 14.55
C ILE A 98 12.00 -12.49 14.97
N GLU A 99 11.38 -13.11 15.98
CA GLU A 99 10.11 -12.63 16.53
C GLU A 99 10.25 -11.20 17.07
N THR A 100 11.26 -10.96 17.89
CA THR A 100 11.49 -9.62 18.48
C THR A 100 11.72 -8.54 17.43
N MET A 101 12.47 -8.83 16.38
CA MET A 101 12.66 -7.91 15.25
C MET A 101 11.33 -7.52 14.59
N ASN A 102 10.49 -8.50 14.32
CA ASN A 102 9.19 -8.26 13.69
C ASN A 102 8.20 -7.55 14.63
N ARG A 103 8.18 -7.90 15.93
CA ARG A 103 7.40 -7.16 16.94
C ARG A 103 7.86 -5.72 17.09
N ALA A 104 9.16 -5.46 17.00
CA ALA A 104 9.69 -4.11 17.00
C ALA A 104 9.18 -3.31 15.80
N ALA A 105 9.15 -3.90 14.62
CA ALA A 105 8.61 -3.28 13.41
C ALA A 105 7.10 -3.01 13.53
N GLU A 106 6.32 -3.96 14.07
CA GLU A 106 4.87 -3.81 14.32
C GLU A 106 4.58 -2.65 15.28
N MET A 107 5.39 -2.48 16.30
CA MET A 107 5.26 -1.35 17.22
C MET A 107 5.68 -0.02 16.61
N ALA A 108 6.75 -0.03 15.82
CA ALA A 108 7.29 1.20 15.23
C ALA A 108 6.39 1.74 14.12
N VAL A 109 5.80 0.88 13.28
CA VAL A 109 5.04 1.30 12.09
C VAL A 109 3.83 2.17 12.41
N VAL A 110 3.27 2.06 13.60
CA VAL A 110 2.12 2.87 14.07
C VAL A 110 2.47 4.37 14.08
N GLU A 111 3.73 4.70 14.36
CA GLU A 111 4.23 6.08 14.38
C GLU A 111 4.29 6.72 12.99
N ALA A 112 4.19 5.93 11.93
CA ALA A 112 4.13 6.48 10.58
C ALA A 112 2.81 7.20 10.27
N LYS A 113 1.70 6.83 10.93
CA LYS A 113 0.38 7.37 10.62
C LYS A 113 0.32 8.90 10.64
N PRO A 114 0.72 9.60 11.72
CA PRO A 114 0.69 11.06 11.75
C PRO A 114 1.63 11.68 10.72
N ILE A 115 2.77 11.08 10.43
CA ILE A 115 3.76 11.58 9.45
C ILE A 115 3.16 11.52 8.04
N LEU A 116 2.60 10.37 7.64
CA LEU A 116 1.95 10.18 6.35
C LEU A 116 0.73 11.10 6.18
N THR A 117 -0.08 11.23 7.23
CA THR A 117 -1.25 12.15 7.22
C THR A 117 -0.79 13.60 7.03
N ASN A 118 0.27 14.03 7.68
CA ASN A 118 0.81 15.38 7.52
C ASN A 118 1.40 15.60 6.12
N ALA A 119 2.07 14.61 5.54
CA ALA A 119 2.56 14.67 4.17
C ALA A 119 1.39 14.88 3.18
N VAL A 120 0.27 14.16 3.36
CA VAL A 120 -0.93 14.36 2.54
C VAL A 120 -1.52 15.77 2.72
N LYS A 121 -1.59 16.27 3.95
CA LYS A 121 -2.11 17.62 4.22
C LYS A 121 -1.27 18.71 3.56
N SER A 122 0.05 18.59 3.61
CA SER A 122 1.00 19.55 3.03
C SER A 122 1.24 19.37 1.52
N MET A 123 0.65 18.34 0.90
CA MET A 123 0.76 18.08 -0.53
C MET A 123 0.28 19.27 -1.34
N SER A 124 1.13 19.77 -2.25
CA SER A 124 0.81 20.85 -3.19
C SER A 124 -0.16 20.36 -4.28
N PHE A 125 -0.72 21.31 -5.01
CA PHE A 125 -1.54 21.00 -6.19
C PHE A 125 -0.71 20.31 -7.29
N ASP A 126 0.53 20.74 -7.50
CA ASP A 126 1.42 20.16 -8.51
C ASP A 126 1.84 18.73 -8.13
N ASP A 127 2.10 18.45 -6.85
CA ASP A 127 2.29 17.08 -6.37
C ASP A 127 1.08 16.20 -6.68
N ALA A 128 -0.13 16.68 -6.38
CA ALA A 128 -1.37 15.93 -6.63
C ALA A 128 -1.56 15.64 -8.12
N ARG A 129 -1.31 16.64 -8.98
CA ARG A 129 -1.34 16.46 -10.44
C ARG A 129 -0.30 15.43 -10.90
N GLY A 130 0.93 15.52 -10.41
CA GLY A 130 2.00 14.59 -10.74
C GLY A 130 1.68 13.15 -10.35
N ILE A 131 1.03 12.95 -9.18
CA ILE A 131 0.59 11.63 -8.73
C ILE A 131 -0.55 11.10 -9.60
N LEU A 132 -1.54 11.94 -9.94
CA LEU A 132 -2.69 11.54 -10.78
C LEU A 132 -2.24 11.15 -12.20
N ALA A 133 -1.31 11.89 -12.78
CA ALA A 133 -0.76 11.63 -14.11
C ALA A 133 0.35 10.55 -14.10
N GLY A 134 0.84 10.16 -12.94
CA GLY A 134 1.96 9.22 -12.79
C GLY A 134 1.54 7.75 -12.85
N GLY A 135 2.56 6.88 -12.79
CA GLY A 135 2.39 5.42 -12.82
C GLY A 135 1.78 4.84 -11.53
N ASP A 136 1.76 3.51 -11.47
CA ASP A 136 1.09 2.72 -10.42
C ASP A 136 1.64 2.93 -9.00
N ASP A 137 2.81 3.55 -8.86
CA ASP A 137 3.49 3.80 -7.58
C ASP A 137 3.82 5.27 -7.32
N ALA A 138 3.25 6.21 -8.10
CA ALA A 138 3.57 7.64 -8.02
C ALA A 138 3.30 8.23 -6.62
N ALA A 139 2.22 7.83 -5.96
CA ALA A 139 1.92 8.25 -4.59
C ALA A 139 2.90 7.62 -3.58
N THR A 140 3.27 6.37 -3.79
CA THR A 140 4.27 5.69 -2.96
C THR A 140 5.63 6.38 -3.05
N GLN A 141 6.05 6.80 -4.24
CA GLN A 141 7.28 7.57 -4.44
C GLN A 141 7.22 8.96 -3.78
N TYR A 142 6.05 9.62 -3.85
CA TYR A 142 5.82 10.85 -3.11
C TYR A 142 6.03 10.65 -1.60
N PHE A 143 5.40 9.63 -1.01
CA PHE A 143 5.58 9.32 0.41
C PHE A 143 7.03 8.98 0.75
N LYS A 144 7.69 8.14 -0.02
CA LYS A 144 9.12 7.82 0.19
C LYS A 144 9.96 9.07 0.24
N ARG A 145 9.83 9.94 -0.75
CA ARG A 145 10.61 11.18 -0.84
C ARG A 145 10.37 12.12 0.33
N THR A 146 9.12 12.27 0.76
CA THR A 146 8.73 13.29 1.74
C THR A 146 8.75 12.83 3.18
N THR A 147 8.77 11.52 3.45
CA THR A 147 8.54 11.00 4.81
C THR A 147 9.61 10.04 5.32
N SER A 148 10.48 9.47 4.45
CA SER A 148 11.42 8.42 4.87
C SER A 148 12.33 8.84 6.03
N GLU A 149 12.88 10.05 6.01
CA GLU A 149 13.75 10.55 7.07
C GLU A 149 13.00 10.66 8.40
N ALA A 150 11.83 11.28 8.40
CA ALA A 150 11.01 11.45 9.59
C ALA A 150 10.53 10.11 10.18
N ILE A 151 10.15 9.17 9.30
CA ILE A 151 9.72 7.83 9.71
C ILE A 151 10.90 7.07 10.32
N GLY A 152 12.07 7.07 9.67
CA GLY A 152 13.28 6.42 10.18
C GLY A 152 13.69 6.94 11.55
N ALA A 153 13.66 8.28 11.73
CA ALA A 153 13.96 8.92 13.02
C ALA A 153 12.98 8.52 14.14
N LYS A 154 11.72 8.23 13.80
CA LYS A 154 10.72 7.75 14.77
C LYS A 154 10.82 6.26 15.06
N PHE A 155 11.10 5.45 14.02
CA PHE A 155 11.17 4.00 14.17
C PHE A 155 12.37 3.54 14.96
N LEU A 156 13.55 4.09 14.67
CA LEU A 156 14.82 3.65 15.26
C LEU A 156 14.83 3.55 16.79
N PRO A 157 14.36 4.55 17.58
CA PRO A 157 14.36 4.45 19.03
C PRO A 157 13.41 3.36 19.55
N ILE A 158 12.30 3.10 18.86
CA ILE A 158 11.34 2.04 19.22
C ILE A 158 11.97 0.67 18.97
N VAL A 159 12.59 0.50 17.82
CA VAL A 159 13.32 -0.72 17.46
C VAL A 159 14.41 -0.98 18.49
N LYS A 160 15.29 -0.02 18.75
CA LYS A 160 16.37 -0.12 19.78
C LYS A 160 15.85 -0.55 21.14
N LYS A 161 14.77 0.06 21.61
CA LYS A 161 14.16 -0.30 22.90
C LYS A 161 13.64 -1.74 22.93
N SER A 162 13.18 -2.25 21.80
CA SER A 162 12.63 -3.60 21.70
C SER A 162 13.74 -4.65 21.57
N THR A 163 14.70 -4.44 20.71
CA THR A 163 15.83 -5.36 20.47
C THR A 163 16.76 -5.45 21.65
N ALA A 164 16.94 -4.35 22.41
CA ALA A 164 17.76 -4.33 23.63
C ALA A 164 17.30 -5.32 24.73
N LYS A 165 16.07 -5.83 24.65
CA LYS A 165 15.54 -6.84 25.58
C LYS A 165 16.06 -8.24 25.28
N VAL A 166 16.65 -8.46 24.11
CA VAL A 166 17.16 -9.76 23.66
C VAL A 166 18.68 -9.73 23.65
N ASP A 167 19.30 -10.51 24.52
CA ASP A 167 20.76 -10.60 24.67
C ASP A 167 21.48 -10.92 23.34
N LEU A 168 20.87 -11.73 22.49
CA LEU A 168 21.41 -12.08 21.20
C LEU A 168 21.50 -10.88 20.24
N ALA A 169 20.58 -9.91 20.31
CA ALA A 169 20.66 -8.68 19.52
C ALA A 169 21.88 -7.83 19.89
N GLY A 170 22.13 -7.67 21.19
CA GLY A 170 23.33 -6.97 21.68
C GLY A 170 24.62 -7.66 21.28
N LYS A 171 24.67 -8.99 21.37
CA LYS A 171 25.81 -9.79 20.90
C LYS A 171 26.02 -9.65 19.39
N TYR A 172 24.92 -9.71 18.60
CA TYR A 172 24.99 -9.49 17.16
C TYR A 172 25.64 -8.14 16.83
N ASN A 173 25.10 -7.02 17.36
CA ASN A 173 25.61 -5.69 17.09
C ASN A 173 27.10 -5.56 17.47
N LYS A 174 27.54 -6.17 18.58
CA LYS A 174 28.94 -6.16 19.00
C LYS A 174 29.87 -6.88 18.04
N TYR A 175 29.52 -8.07 17.58
CA TYR A 175 30.39 -8.86 16.69
C TYR A 175 30.32 -8.39 15.25
N ALA A 176 29.12 -8.07 14.75
CA ALA A 176 28.90 -7.54 13.42
C ALA A 176 29.59 -6.17 13.23
N GLY A 177 29.52 -5.30 14.24
CA GLY A 177 30.22 -4.02 14.22
C GLY A 177 31.74 -4.17 14.10
N LYS A 178 32.34 -5.16 14.79
CA LYS A 178 33.78 -5.48 14.62
C LYS A 178 34.07 -6.01 13.21
N ALA A 179 33.26 -6.94 12.71
CA ALA A 179 33.42 -7.48 11.36
C ALA A 179 33.35 -6.38 10.29
N ALA A 180 32.45 -5.41 10.43
CA ALA A 180 32.33 -4.27 9.52
C ALA A 180 33.56 -3.33 9.58
N GLN A 181 34.17 -3.15 10.77
CA GLN A 181 35.42 -2.37 10.89
C GLN A 181 36.59 -3.00 10.10
N PHE A 182 36.62 -4.32 9.98
CA PHE A 182 37.61 -5.06 9.18
C PHE A 182 37.21 -5.30 7.72
N GLY A 183 36.08 -4.71 7.27
CA GLY A 183 35.60 -4.89 5.88
C GLY A 183 35.01 -6.26 5.57
N LEU A 184 34.73 -7.07 6.61
CA LEU A 184 34.19 -8.45 6.48
C LEU A 184 32.64 -8.46 6.39
N MET A 185 32.00 -7.32 6.57
CA MET A 185 30.55 -7.15 6.56
C MET A 185 30.19 -5.74 6.13
N ASP A 186 29.06 -5.56 5.43
CA ASP A 186 28.50 -4.25 5.13
C ASP A 186 28.07 -3.53 6.41
N LYS A 187 28.38 -2.24 6.51
CA LYS A 187 28.00 -1.41 7.66
C LYS A 187 26.48 -1.39 7.88
N LYS A 188 25.68 -1.45 6.82
CA LYS A 188 24.22 -1.48 6.89
C LYS A 188 23.67 -2.73 7.57
N ASP A 189 24.40 -3.85 7.53
CA ASP A 189 24.03 -5.12 8.13
C ASP A 189 24.66 -5.30 9.52
N ALA A 190 25.62 -4.44 9.88
CA ALA A 190 26.36 -4.52 11.13
C ALA A 190 25.59 -3.99 12.34
N ASP A 191 24.53 -3.20 12.13
CA ASP A 191 23.64 -2.68 13.16
C ASP A 191 22.23 -3.24 12.92
N LEU A 192 21.84 -4.20 13.75
CA LEU A 192 20.55 -4.88 13.66
C LEU A 192 19.38 -3.90 13.80
N ASP A 193 19.54 -2.86 14.62
CA ASP A 193 18.48 -1.87 14.85
C ASP A 193 18.21 -1.03 13.60
N SER A 194 19.27 -0.60 12.93
CA SER A 194 19.20 0.10 11.65
C SER A 194 18.65 -0.81 10.56
N TYR A 195 19.05 -2.07 10.52
CA TYR A 195 18.52 -3.06 9.58
C TYR A 195 17.01 -3.27 9.75
N VAL A 196 16.54 -3.50 10.99
CA VAL A 196 15.10 -3.68 11.29
C VAL A 196 14.32 -2.42 10.96
N THR A 197 14.86 -1.23 11.29
CA THR A 197 14.25 0.06 10.95
C THR A 197 14.06 0.21 9.45
N GLN A 198 15.10 -0.09 8.66
CA GLN A 198 15.00 0.00 7.21
C GLN A 198 13.99 -1.02 6.64
N LYS A 199 14.01 -2.27 7.12
CA LYS A 199 13.06 -3.30 6.68
C LYS A 199 11.62 -2.97 7.07
N ALA A 200 11.41 -2.35 8.23
CA ALA A 200 10.08 -1.88 8.63
C ALA A 200 9.56 -0.77 7.69
N MET A 201 10.41 0.17 7.28
CA MET A 201 10.06 1.17 6.28
C MET A 201 9.81 0.56 4.89
N ASP A 202 10.65 -0.39 4.47
CA ASP A 202 10.47 -1.09 3.19
C ASP A 202 9.11 -1.80 3.15
N GLY A 203 8.75 -2.50 4.24
CA GLY A 203 7.45 -3.16 4.38
C GLY A 203 6.27 -2.17 4.38
N LEU A 204 6.41 -1.04 5.06
CA LEU A 204 5.39 0.02 5.04
C LEU A 204 5.14 0.54 3.63
N PHE A 205 6.20 0.89 2.90
CA PHE A 205 6.06 1.42 1.54
C PHE A 205 5.60 0.36 0.54
N LEU A 206 5.93 -0.92 0.75
CA LEU A 206 5.37 -2.02 -0.03
C LEU A 206 3.85 -2.09 0.14
N MET A 207 3.36 -2.07 1.39
CA MET A 207 1.93 -2.12 1.66
C MET A 207 1.19 -0.87 1.15
N ILE A 208 1.82 0.32 1.21
CA ILE A 208 1.26 1.54 0.61
C ILE A 208 1.16 1.38 -0.91
N ALA A 209 2.17 0.84 -1.58
CA ALA A 209 2.13 0.59 -3.03
C ALA A 209 1.03 -0.39 -3.43
N GLU A 210 0.80 -1.43 -2.63
CA GLU A 210 -0.32 -2.36 -2.86
C GLU A 210 -1.68 -1.68 -2.70
N GLN A 211 -1.84 -0.80 -1.69
CA GLN A 211 -3.06 -0.01 -1.54
C GLN A 211 -3.25 0.96 -2.71
N GLU A 212 -2.19 1.65 -3.15
CA GLU A 212 -2.25 2.53 -4.31
C GLU A 212 -2.69 1.78 -5.56
N LYS A 213 -2.09 0.63 -5.83
CA LYS A 213 -2.45 -0.23 -6.97
C LYS A 213 -3.90 -0.72 -6.89
N ALA A 214 -4.37 -1.11 -5.70
CA ALA A 214 -5.75 -1.52 -5.48
C ALA A 214 -6.74 -0.38 -5.75
N ILE A 215 -6.44 0.83 -5.27
CA ILE A 215 -7.25 2.04 -5.47
C ILE A 215 -7.32 2.40 -6.96
N ARG A 216 -6.18 2.34 -7.69
CA ARG A 216 -6.13 2.62 -9.14
C ARG A 216 -6.93 1.59 -9.95
N LYS A 217 -6.89 0.31 -9.55
CA LYS A 217 -7.60 -0.79 -10.23
C LYS A 217 -9.11 -0.75 -9.97
N ASP A 218 -9.54 -0.45 -8.75
CA ASP A 218 -10.95 -0.38 -8.37
C ASP A 218 -11.24 0.86 -7.52
N PRO A 219 -11.31 2.04 -8.15
CA PRO A 219 -11.64 3.28 -7.46
C PRO A 219 -13.06 3.32 -6.88
N ILE A 220 -13.93 2.42 -7.35
CA ILE A 220 -15.34 2.33 -6.93
C ILE A 220 -15.46 1.60 -5.59
N GLY A 221 -14.69 0.54 -5.39
CA GLY A 221 -14.68 -0.27 -4.17
C GLY A 221 -14.15 0.45 -2.93
N THR A 222 -13.44 1.57 -3.10
CA THR A 222 -12.84 2.34 -2.00
C THR A 222 -13.81 3.25 -1.23
N GLY A 223 -15.08 3.32 -1.63
CA GLY A 223 -16.17 3.86 -0.80
C GLY A 223 -16.44 5.36 -0.88
N SER A 224 -15.57 6.17 -1.45
CA SER A 224 -15.80 7.62 -1.61
C SER A 224 -16.37 7.96 -2.99
N ASN A 225 -17.45 8.73 -3.03
CA ASN A 225 -18.02 9.23 -4.29
C ASN A 225 -17.06 10.16 -5.05
N LEU A 226 -16.16 10.82 -4.32
CA LEU A 226 -15.14 11.69 -4.90
C LEU A 226 -14.01 10.86 -5.55
N LEU A 227 -13.58 9.77 -4.91
CA LEU A 227 -12.64 8.82 -5.47
C LEU A 227 -13.17 8.14 -6.74
N LYS A 228 -14.47 7.79 -6.75
CA LYS A 228 -15.13 7.26 -7.94
C LYS A 228 -15.02 8.21 -9.13
N LYS A 229 -15.24 9.52 -8.90
CA LYS A 229 -15.15 10.54 -9.95
C LYS A 229 -13.70 10.69 -10.45
N VAL A 230 -12.72 10.77 -9.54
CA VAL A 230 -11.33 11.05 -9.90
C VAL A 230 -10.67 9.86 -10.61
N PHE A 231 -10.71 8.68 -10.00
CA PHE A 231 -10.02 7.51 -10.56
C PHE A 231 -10.84 6.78 -11.63
N GLY A 232 -12.15 6.87 -11.62
CA GLY A 232 -12.99 6.35 -12.70
C GLY A 232 -12.85 7.12 -14.02
N ALA A 233 -12.34 8.35 -13.98
CA ALA A 233 -12.02 9.14 -15.16
C ALA A 233 -10.59 8.85 -15.72
N ILE A 234 -9.66 8.36 -14.89
CA ILE A 234 -8.27 8.03 -15.27
C ILE A 234 -8.16 6.61 -15.86
N GLY A 235 -9.05 5.69 -15.48
CA GLY A 235 -9.01 4.27 -15.86
C GLY A 235 -9.62 3.96 -17.23
N LYS A 236 -9.80 4.95 -18.08
CA LYS A 236 -10.18 4.84 -19.49
C LYS A 236 -9.05 5.41 -20.33
#